data_3855480403904d6920fd90b9d53e7ed4
#
_entry.id   3855480403904d6920fd90b9d53e7ed4
#
_cell.length_a   1.000
_cell.length_b   1.000
_cell.length_c   1.000
_cell.angle_alpha   90.00
_cell.angle_beta   90.00
_cell.angle_gamma   90.00
#
_symmetry.space_group_name_H-M   'P 1'
#
loop_
_entity.id
_entity.type
_entity.pdbx_description
1 polymer ?
#
loop_
_entity_poly.entity_id
_entity_poly.type
_entity_poly.pdbx_seq_one_letter_code
_entity_poly.pdbx_strand_id
1 'polypeptide(L)'
;MLPFSMLGQNPNPSAELDEFILGEMDYEDIPGMSTLIVKGGEIVWVESYGMADIENNTAVSNNTSFLMASVSKLFTGTALMQLQEDGLVDLDQDINIYLPFAVNNPNFPNTMITPRMLMTHSSSITDNGSAMDGYYSIGDPTITLADCMEMYFSVSGADYSASNNFSNNSPGTYFDYSNMATALAGYLVEVVSQQQFNEYSDLNIFDALCMYNTSWFLSGLDTLNVARPYNFQGGQYNPIAHYGFADYPNGLLRSSVLDLANFMIAYLQEGTFNDHQLLSSSSVNEMLAPQIPFIDDTQGLNWYTEEIYLSGGGVVDMWGHNGGESGASTDLYIHPENGIGIVVLSNAEGENLYVVDELYDYALSLSTAGVGNPSCDPLSVDSDPQSFLSLSVYPNPANHSITIQSEMGGVLSIESVLGVQSIKQDVKSTDRVDVSSLSVGTYFVALNNQVLTLIIQ
;
A
#
# COMPACT_ATOMS: atom_id res chain seq x y z
N MET A 1 13.48 -30.22 18.82
CA MET A 1 12.12 -29.70 18.61
C MET A 1 12.23 -28.22 18.92
N LEU A 2 12.38 -27.39 17.92
CA LEU A 2 12.24 -25.94 18.03
C LEU A 2 10.73 -25.66 18.09
N PRO A 3 10.27 -24.76 18.96
CA PRO A 3 8.85 -24.43 18.99
C PRO A 3 8.44 -23.78 17.66
N PHE A 4 7.37 -24.26 17.06
CA PHE A 4 6.67 -23.54 16.00
C PHE A 4 6.23 -22.19 16.58
N SER A 5 6.85 -21.10 16.16
CA SER A 5 6.34 -19.76 16.41
C SER A 5 5.06 -19.59 15.57
N MET A 6 3.92 -19.40 16.24
CA MET A 6 2.69 -18.98 15.58
C MET A 6 2.94 -17.56 15.05
N LEU A 7 2.98 -17.39 13.73
CA LEU A 7 2.83 -16.10 13.08
C LEU A 7 1.45 -15.55 13.51
N GLY A 8 1.43 -14.46 14.28
CA GLY A 8 0.19 -13.85 14.76
C GLY A 8 0.17 -13.48 16.23
N GLN A 9 1.09 -14.01 17.05
CA GLN A 9 1.26 -13.54 18.43
C GLN A 9 2.34 -12.47 18.52
N ASN A 10 2.04 -11.40 19.24
CA ASN A 10 3.02 -10.38 19.58
C ASN A 10 4.22 -11.03 20.30
N PRO A 11 5.46 -10.93 19.77
CA PRO A 11 6.62 -11.56 20.37
C PRO A 11 7.04 -10.93 21.70
N ASN A 12 6.68 -9.68 21.93
CA ASN A 12 7.03 -8.90 23.11
C ASN A 12 5.80 -8.16 23.67
N PRO A 13 4.79 -8.85 24.21
CA PRO A 13 3.58 -8.21 24.71
C PRO A 13 3.88 -7.29 25.91
N SER A 14 3.24 -6.11 25.96
CA SER A 14 3.36 -5.14 27.04
C SER A 14 2.00 -4.56 27.39
N ALA A 15 1.50 -4.91 28.57
CA ALA A 15 0.22 -4.39 29.05
C ALA A 15 0.24 -2.86 29.26
N GLU A 16 1.43 -2.29 29.55
CA GLU A 16 1.59 -0.83 29.71
C GLU A 16 1.46 -0.12 28.36
N LEU A 17 2.06 -0.67 27.30
CA LEU A 17 1.96 -0.13 25.95
C LEU A 17 0.55 -0.34 25.38
N ASP A 18 -0.09 -1.48 25.65
CA ASP A 18 -1.50 -1.71 25.27
C ASP A 18 -2.43 -0.68 25.92
N GLU A 19 -2.24 -0.40 27.24
CA GLU A 19 -3.07 0.61 27.96
C GLU A 19 -2.84 2.01 27.40
N PHE A 20 -1.60 2.35 27.05
CA PHE A 20 -1.27 3.63 26.42
C PHE A 20 -1.95 3.78 25.05
N ILE A 21 -1.77 2.82 24.16
CA ILE A 21 -2.35 2.83 22.80
C ILE A 21 -3.89 2.91 22.86
N LEU A 22 -4.53 2.11 23.72
CA LEU A 22 -5.98 2.16 23.91
C LEU A 22 -6.43 3.53 24.46
N GLY A 23 -5.62 4.17 25.30
CA GLY A 23 -5.85 5.51 25.82
C GLY A 23 -5.81 6.58 24.72
N GLU A 24 -4.82 6.50 23.83
CA GLU A 24 -4.70 7.41 22.68
C GLU A 24 -5.85 7.18 21.66
N MET A 25 -6.23 5.93 21.40
CA MET A 25 -7.38 5.63 20.55
C MET A 25 -8.69 6.21 21.10
N ASP A 26 -8.90 6.16 22.42
CA ASP A 26 -10.09 6.74 23.08
C ASP A 26 -10.05 8.28 23.05
N TYR A 27 -8.85 8.86 23.20
CA TYR A 27 -8.65 10.31 23.17
C TYR A 27 -8.87 10.91 21.77
N GLU A 28 -8.40 10.22 20.74
CA GLU A 28 -8.49 10.65 19.32
C GLU A 28 -9.76 10.13 18.62
N ASP A 29 -10.67 9.46 19.33
CA ASP A 29 -11.87 8.88 18.78
C ASP A 29 -11.59 7.90 17.60
N ILE A 30 -10.58 7.03 17.74
CA ILE A 30 -10.17 6.05 16.74
C ILE A 30 -10.82 4.69 17.03
N PRO A 31 -11.66 4.13 16.12
CA PRO A 31 -12.35 2.88 16.37
C PRO A 31 -11.49 1.63 16.14
N GLY A 32 -10.46 1.71 15.32
CA GLY A 32 -9.57 0.60 15.00
C GLY A 32 -8.17 1.06 14.65
N MET A 33 -7.17 0.36 15.19
CA MET A 33 -5.75 0.67 14.97
C MET A 33 -4.94 -0.62 14.84
N SER A 34 -3.87 -0.56 14.06
CA SER A 34 -2.85 -1.62 13.99
C SER A 34 -1.47 -1.02 14.08
N THR A 35 -0.60 -1.62 14.92
CA THR A 35 0.75 -1.13 15.21
C THR A 35 1.78 -2.22 14.98
N LEU A 36 2.99 -1.85 14.52
CA LEU A 36 4.08 -2.80 14.34
C LEU A 36 5.44 -2.12 14.52
N ILE A 37 6.38 -2.87 15.10
CA ILE A 37 7.80 -2.52 15.20
C ILE A 37 8.63 -3.58 14.49
N VAL A 38 9.46 -3.12 13.57
CA VAL A 38 10.61 -3.87 13.03
C VAL A 38 11.86 -3.45 13.79
N LYS A 39 12.74 -4.41 14.14
CA LYS A 39 14.07 -4.13 14.67
C LYS A 39 15.08 -5.19 14.20
N GLY A 40 16.19 -4.73 13.64
CA GLY A 40 17.24 -5.63 13.14
C GLY A 40 16.79 -6.59 12.04
N GLY A 41 15.81 -6.19 11.23
CA GLY A 41 15.26 -6.99 10.14
C GLY A 41 14.20 -8.01 10.56
N GLU A 42 13.70 -7.96 11.78
CA GLU A 42 12.66 -8.85 12.30
C GLU A 42 11.49 -8.06 12.89
N ILE A 43 10.28 -8.61 12.83
CA ILE A 43 9.12 -8.07 13.54
C ILE A 43 9.31 -8.40 15.03
N VAL A 44 9.45 -7.35 15.86
CA VAL A 44 9.63 -7.51 17.33
C VAL A 44 8.39 -7.11 18.12
N TRP A 45 7.42 -6.44 17.51
CA TRP A 45 6.11 -6.09 18.07
C TRP A 45 5.08 -6.07 16.95
N VAL A 46 3.90 -6.57 17.21
CA VAL A 46 2.71 -6.39 16.36
C VAL A 46 1.45 -6.56 17.19
N GLU A 47 0.58 -5.57 17.19
CA GLU A 47 -0.73 -5.61 17.85
C GLU A 47 -1.77 -4.86 17.03
N SER A 48 -3.01 -5.34 17.16
CA SER A 48 -4.19 -4.77 16.50
C SER A 48 -5.32 -4.58 17.49
N TYR A 49 -5.95 -3.43 17.46
CA TYR A 49 -6.92 -2.98 18.45
C TYR A 49 -8.23 -2.56 17.80
N GLY A 50 -9.34 -2.74 18.51
CA GLY A 50 -10.64 -2.21 18.14
C GLY A 50 -11.27 -2.87 16.91
N MET A 51 -12.00 -2.08 16.13
CA MET A 51 -12.90 -2.55 15.08
C MET A 51 -12.49 -2.06 13.70
N ALA A 52 -12.29 -2.99 12.77
CA ALA A 52 -12.13 -2.72 11.35
C ALA A 52 -13.44 -2.31 10.68
N ASP A 53 -14.56 -2.91 11.11
CA ASP A 53 -15.91 -2.59 10.65
C ASP A 53 -16.89 -2.75 11.83
N ILE A 54 -17.38 -1.62 12.33
CA ILE A 54 -18.29 -1.58 13.49
C ILE A 54 -19.65 -2.20 13.12
N GLU A 55 -20.17 -1.89 11.93
CA GLU A 55 -21.49 -2.34 11.48
C GLU A 55 -21.56 -3.86 11.33
N ASN A 56 -20.45 -4.47 10.90
CA ASN A 56 -20.35 -5.92 10.72
C ASN A 56 -19.69 -6.63 11.92
N ASN A 57 -19.35 -5.89 12.99
CA ASN A 57 -18.67 -6.39 14.18
C ASN A 57 -17.36 -7.14 13.84
N THR A 58 -16.60 -6.61 12.88
CA THR A 58 -15.32 -7.16 12.46
C THR A 58 -14.19 -6.47 13.23
N ALA A 59 -13.43 -7.24 14.00
CA ALA A 59 -12.28 -6.72 14.72
C ALA A 59 -11.11 -6.46 13.74
N VAL A 60 -10.21 -5.54 14.10
CA VAL A 60 -8.93 -5.37 13.42
C VAL A 60 -8.06 -6.62 13.65
N SER A 61 -7.35 -7.02 12.62
CA SER A 61 -6.31 -8.05 12.66
C SER A 61 -5.02 -7.53 12.03
N ASN A 62 -3.90 -8.21 12.27
CA ASN A 62 -2.60 -7.83 11.69
C ASN A 62 -2.58 -7.88 10.14
N ASN A 63 -3.55 -8.59 9.53
CA ASN A 63 -3.74 -8.65 8.08
C ASN A 63 -4.79 -7.66 7.56
N THR A 64 -5.43 -6.89 8.42
CA THR A 64 -6.42 -5.90 7.98
C THR A 64 -5.74 -4.81 7.15
N SER A 65 -6.24 -4.58 5.94
CA SER A 65 -5.72 -3.55 5.04
C SER A 65 -6.37 -2.20 5.36
N PHE A 66 -5.55 -1.20 5.68
CA PHE A 66 -5.97 0.18 5.92
C PHE A 66 -5.66 1.05 4.71
N LEU A 67 -6.43 2.12 4.53
CA LEU A 67 -6.09 3.18 3.57
C LEU A 67 -4.86 3.93 4.06
N MET A 68 -3.81 3.97 3.24
CA MET A 68 -2.49 4.48 3.61
C MET A 68 -2.36 6.00 3.49
N ALA A 69 -3.31 6.66 2.83
CA ALA A 69 -3.20 8.07 2.51
C ALA A 69 -1.80 8.40 1.97
N SER A 70 -1.17 9.48 2.41
CA SER A 70 0.11 9.95 1.86
C SER A 70 1.31 9.04 2.08
N VAL A 71 1.26 8.06 2.99
CA VAL A 71 2.30 6.99 3.07
C VAL A 71 2.44 6.25 1.73
N SER A 72 1.40 6.24 0.89
CA SER A 72 1.43 5.73 -0.49
C SER A 72 2.54 6.33 -1.35
N LYS A 73 2.95 7.58 -1.07
CA LYS A 73 3.99 8.29 -1.83
C LYS A 73 5.35 7.60 -1.76
N LEU A 74 5.63 6.88 -0.66
CA LEU A 74 6.85 6.09 -0.51
C LEU A 74 6.96 5.03 -1.62
N PHE A 75 5.84 4.40 -1.96
CA PHE A 75 5.76 3.38 -3.01
C PHE A 75 5.87 3.99 -4.40
N THR A 76 5.28 5.17 -4.61
CA THR A 76 5.40 5.90 -5.87
C THR A 76 6.86 6.34 -6.12
N GLY A 77 7.53 6.84 -5.09
CA GLY A 77 8.96 7.15 -5.16
C GLY A 77 9.82 5.92 -5.46
N THR A 78 9.52 4.78 -4.80
CA THR A 78 10.22 3.51 -5.03
C THR A 78 10.10 3.05 -6.49
N ALA A 79 8.89 3.09 -7.06
CA ALA A 79 8.65 2.71 -8.45
C ALA A 79 9.42 3.60 -9.44
N LEU A 80 9.46 4.91 -9.21
CA LEU A 80 10.20 5.83 -10.05
C LEU A 80 11.73 5.63 -9.95
N MET A 81 12.21 5.30 -8.74
CA MET A 81 13.63 4.99 -8.52
C MET A 81 14.06 3.67 -9.18
N GLN A 82 13.19 2.68 -9.27
CA GLN A 82 13.48 1.46 -10.05
C GLN A 82 13.71 1.78 -11.53
N LEU A 83 12.91 2.66 -12.12
CA LEU A 83 13.12 3.11 -13.50
C LEU A 83 14.38 3.98 -13.67
N GLN A 84 14.77 4.70 -12.63
CA GLN A 84 16.05 5.42 -12.63
C GLN A 84 17.22 4.45 -12.62
N GLU A 85 17.20 3.39 -11.81
CA GLU A 85 18.22 2.34 -11.79
C GLU A 85 18.36 1.62 -13.14
N ASP A 86 17.24 1.39 -13.81
CA ASP A 86 17.20 0.81 -15.15
C ASP A 86 17.70 1.77 -16.25
N GLY A 87 18.02 3.02 -15.88
CA GLY A 87 18.45 4.07 -16.82
C GLY A 87 17.37 4.54 -17.78
N LEU A 88 16.10 4.28 -17.46
CA LEU A 88 14.92 4.67 -18.24
C LEU A 88 14.46 6.08 -17.87
N VAL A 89 14.72 6.53 -16.64
CA VAL A 89 14.44 7.87 -16.14
C VAL A 89 15.71 8.49 -15.58
N ASP A 90 15.98 9.75 -15.93
CA ASP A 90 16.99 10.59 -15.29
C ASP A 90 16.26 11.60 -14.39
N LEU A 91 16.56 11.59 -13.09
CA LEU A 91 15.88 12.43 -12.10
C LEU A 91 16.04 13.93 -12.34
N ASP A 92 17.07 14.33 -13.10
CA ASP A 92 17.41 15.73 -13.32
C ASP A 92 17.11 16.21 -14.75
N GLN A 93 16.45 15.38 -15.57
CA GLN A 93 15.98 15.73 -16.90
C GLN A 93 14.57 16.36 -16.87
N ASP A 94 14.23 17.09 -17.93
CA ASP A 94 12.87 17.63 -18.13
C ASP A 94 11.87 16.49 -18.30
N ILE A 95 10.81 16.46 -17.47
CA ILE A 95 9.74 15.45 -17.56
C ILE A 95 9.07 15.41 -18.93
N ASN A 96 9.12 16.52 -19.69
CA ASN A 96 8.51 16.62 -21.00
C ASN A 96 9.15 15.71 -22.06
N ILE A 97 10.33 15.15 -21.81
CA ILE A 97 10.92 14.16 -22.73
C ILE A 97 10.24 12.79 -22.62
N TYR A 98 9.54 12.54 -21.51
CA TYR A 98 8.84 11.27 -21.22
C TYR A 98 7.34 11.38 -21.49
N LEU A 99 6.73 12.52 -21.18
CA LEU A 99 5.28 12.70 -21.20
C LEU A 99 4.70 12.86 -22.61
N PRO A 100 3.48 12.38 -22.87
CA PRO A 100 2.80 12.54 -24.15
C PRO A 100 2.24 13.96 -24.39
N PHE A 101 2.21 14.79 -23.33
CA PHE A 101 1.78 16.19 -23.37
C PHE A 101 2.74 17.06 -22.56
N ALA A 102 2.79 18.35 -22.86
CA ALA A 102 3.71 19.27 -22.18
C ALA A 102 3.17 19.69 -20.79
N VAL A 103 4.02 19.62 -19.78
CA VAL A 103 3.77 20.13 -18.43
C VAL A 103 4.80 21.21 -18.11
N ASN A 104 4.36 22.45 -18.07
CA ASN A 104 5.22 23.59 -17.78
C ASN A 104 4.47 24.56 -16.88
N ASN A 105 5.15 25.15 -15.90
CA ASN A 105 4.59 26.28 -15.17
C ASN A 105 4.46 27.48 -16.11
N PRO A 106 3.25 27.97 -16.36
CA PRO A 106 3.04 29.08 -17.32
C PRO A 106 3.70 30.41 -16.90
N ASN A 107 4.02 30.57 -15.60
CA ASN A 107 4.75 31.74 -15.10
C ASN A 107 6.26 31.62 -15.36
N PHE A 108 6.76 30.40 -15.57
CA PHE A 108 8.19 30.09 -15.81
C PHE A 108 8.33 29.10 -16.99
N PRO A 109 7.86 29.45 -18.19
CA PRO A 109 7.70 28.50 -19.30
C PRO A 109 9.01 27.93 -19.86
N ASN A 110 10.16 28.50 -19.48
CA ASN A 110 11.47 28.05 -19.90
C ASN A 110 12.25 27.33 -18.78
N THR A 111 11.65 27.14 -17.61
CA THR A 111 12.23 26.40 -16.51
C THR A 111 11.67 24.99 -16.52
N MET A 112 12.54 24.00 -16.67
CA MET A 112 12.13 22.59 -16.66
C MET A 112 11.60 22.18 -15.29
N ILE A 113 10.70 21.21 -15.30
CA ILE A 113 10.27 20.45 -14.14
C ILE A 113 10.95 19.07 -14.27
N THR A 114 11.52 18.55 -13.19
CA THR A 114 12.24 17.29 -13.21
C THR A 114 11.57 16.24 -12.33
N PRO A 115 11.81 14.92 -12.53
CA PRO A 115 11.32 13.88 -11.63
C PRO A 115 11.74 14.11 -10.18
N ARG A 116 12.97 14.56 -9.92
CA ARG A 116 13.45 14.94 -8.58
C ARG A 116 12.56 16.01 -7.94
N MET A 117 12.18 17.04 -8.69
CA MET A 117 11.32 18.12 -8.20
C MET A 117 9.90 17.64 -7.87
N LEU A 118 9.39 16.62 -8.57
CA LEU A 118 8.10 15.99 -8.24
C LEU A 118 8.17 15.29 -6.88
N MET A 119 9.23 14.50 -6.64
CA MET A 119 9.42 13.72 -5.42
C MET A 119 9.88 14.56 -4.21
N THR A 120 10.32 15.80 -4.42
CA THR A 120 10.74 16.72 -3.35
C THR A 120 9.75 17.87 -3.13
N HIS A 121 8.57 17.80 -3.75
CA HIS A 121 7.56 18.85 -3.67
C HIS A 121 8.10 20.26 -3.99
N SER A 122 9.04 20.34 -4.95
CA SER A 122 9.64 21.61 -5.39
C SER A 122 9.36 21.93 -6.86
N SER A 123 8.43 21.21 -7.49
CA SER A 123 8.11 21.31 -8.90
C SER A 123 7.34 22.57 -9.30
N SER A 124 6.86 23.35 -8.33
CA SER A 124 5.88 24.45 -8.51
C SER A 124 4.49 24.03 -9.02
N ILE A 125 4.20 22.74 -9.00
CA ILE A 125 2.85 22.21 -9.20
C ILE A 125 2.10 22.39 -7.87
N THR A 126 0.86 22.87 -7.93
CA THR A 126 -0.01 23.05 -6.76
C THR A 126 -1.25 22.19 -6.87
N ASP A 127 -1.89 21.92 -5.75
CA ASP A 127 -3.14 21.15 -5.71
C ASP A 127 -4.34 22.08 -5.91
N ASN A 128 -5.08 21.86 -7.01
CA ASN A 128 -6.34 22.53 -7.29
C ASN A 128 -7.49 21.70 -6.70
N GLY A 129 -7.85 21.95 -5.44
CA GLY A 129 -8.87 21.18 -4.74
C GLY A 129 -10.19 21.08 -5.49
N SER A 130 -10.63 22.14 -6.18
CA SER A 130 -11.88 22.09 -6.95
C SER A 130 -11.85 21.12 -8.14
N ALA A 131 -10.69 20.87 -8.74
CA ALA A 131 -10.52 19.85 -9.76
C ALA A 131 -10.41 18.47 -9.11
N MET A 132 -9.59 18.35 -8.06
CA MET A 132 -9.32 17.10 -7.36
C MET A 132 -10.59 16.51 -6.72
N ASP A 133 -11.49 17.32 -6.18
CA ASP A 133 -12.80 16.87 -5.68
C ASP A 133 -13.59 16.07 -6.72
N GLY A 134 -13.42 16.42 -8.01
CA GLY A 134 -14.05 15.72 -9.14
C GLY A 134 -13.46 14.34 -9.45
N TYR A 135 -12.30 14.01 -8.91
CA TYR A 135 -11.59 12.74 -9.15
C TYR A 135 -12.01 11.63 -8.18
N TYR A 136 -12.74 11.97 -7.11
CA TYR A 136 -13.24 10.99 -6.14
C TYR A 136 -14.42 10.19 -6.69
N SER A 137 -14.48 8.93 -6.32
CA SER A 137 -15.58 8.00 -6.64
C SER A 137 -15.84 7.05 -5.48
N ILE A 138 -17.04 6.49 -5.38
CA ILE A 138 -17.31 5.39 -4.48
C ILE A 138 -16.67 4.12 -5.05
N GLY A 139 -15.92 3.39 -4.23
CA GLY A 139 -15.15 2.23 -4.67
C GLY A 139 -13.88 2.63 -5.42
N ASP A 140 -13.48 1.85 -6.41
CA ASP A 140 -12.29 2.12 -7.20
C ASP A 140 -12.46 3.32 -8.15
N PRO A 141 -11.37 3.99 -8.55
CA PRO A 141 -11.43 5.12 -9.49
C PRO A 141 -12.11 4.75 -10.80
N THR A 142 -12.92 5.67 -11.31
CA THR A 142 -13.62 5.51 -12.59
C THR A 142 -12.95 6.26 -13.75
N ILE A 143 -12.02 7.15 -13.42
CA ILE A 143 -11.17 7.90 -14.36
C ILE A 143 -9.79 7.26 -14.29
N THR A 144 -9.14 7.05 -15.43
CA THR A 144 -7.78 6.49 -15.48
C THR A 144 -6.76 7.54 -15.02
N LEU A 145 -5.58 7.09 -14.53
CA LEU A 145 -4.50 8.02 -14.19
C LEU A 145 -4.10 8.88 -15.38
N ALA A 146 -3.99 8.28 -16.57
CA ALA A 146 -3.66 8.99 -17.81
C ALA A 146 -4.66 10.11 -18.14
N ASP A 147 -5.96 9.81 -18.09
CA ASP A 147 -7.00 10.82 -18.32
C ASP A 147 -6.96 11.93 -17.27
N CYS A 148 -6.79 11.58 -16.00
CA CYS A 148 -6.67 12.53 -14.90
C CYS A 148 -5.49 13.48 -15.12
N MET A 149 -4.31 12.96 -15.46
CA MET A 149 -3.12 13.77 -15.73
C MET A 149 -3.28 14.65 -16.96
N GLU A 150 -3.90 14.15 -18.03
CA GLU A 150 -4.19 14.97 -19.23
C GLU A 150 -5.19 16.07 -18.92
N MET A 151 -6.27 15.78 -18.19
CA MET A 151 -7.27 16.77 -17.79
C MET A 151 -6.65 17.89 -16.94
N TYR A 152 -5.74 17.56 -16.03
CA TYR A 152 -5.16 18.52 -15.11
C TYR A 152 -4.01 19.34 -15.72
N PHE A 153 -3.12 18.71 -16.48
CA PHE A 153 -1.86 19.33 -16.93
C PHE A 153 -1.85 19.79 -18.39
N SER A 154 -2.61 19.16 -19.28
CA SER A 154 -2.68 19.59 -20.68
C SER A 154 -3.38 20.95 -20.78
N VAL A 155 -2.81 21.88 -21.54
CA VAL A 155 -3.42 23.20 -21.76
C VAL A 155 -4.83 23.11 -22.34
N SER A 156 -5.16 22.01 -23.04
CA SER A 156 -6.50 21.69 -23.54
C SER A 156 -7.35 20.88 -22.57
N GLY A 157 -6.79 20.47 -21.43
CA GLY A 157 -7.48 19.66 -20.42
C GLY A 157 -8.62 20.40 -19.74
N ALA A 158 -9.64 19.66 -19.32
CA ALA A 158 -10.86 20.24 -18.75
C ALA A 158 -10.62 20.97 -17.42
N ASP A 159 -9.62 20.50 -16.66
CA ASP A 159 -9.29 20.97 -15.31
C ASP A 159 -8.01 21.83 -15.30
N TYR A 160 -7.47 22.14 -16.48
CA TYR A 160 -6.28 22.97 -16.57
C TYR A 160 -6.55 24.39 -16.10
N SER A 161 -5.74 24.86 -15.18
CA SER A 161 -5.76 26.23 -14.68
C SER A 161 -4.35 26.74 -14.46
N ALA A 162 -3.92 27.72 -15.24
CA ALA A 162 -2.60 28.33 -15.12
C ALA A 162 -2.31 28.91 -13.73
N SER A 163 -3.33 29.34 -13.00
CA SER A 163 -3.21 30.01 -11.70
C SER A 163 -3.47 29.08 -10.52
N ASN A 164 -4.18 27.95 -10.72
CA ASN A 164 -4.57 27.07 -9.62
C ASN A 164 -3.78 25.75 -9.62
N ASN A 165 -3.23 25.36 -10.79
CA ASN A 165 -2.45 24.14 -10.92
C ASN A 165 -0.95 24.41 -10.82
N PHE A 166 -0.53 25.68 -10.81
CA PHE A 166 0.87 26.08 -10.71
C PHE A 166 1.06 27.30 -9.81
N SER A 167 2.11 27.26 -9.00
CA SER A 167 2.47 28.36 -8.11
C SER A 167 3.19 29.51 -8.86
N ASN A 168 3.34 30.63 -8.17
CA ASN A 168 4.15 31.76 -8.64
C ASN A 168 5.64 31.64 -8.29
N ASN A 169 6.07 30.49 -7.76
CA ASN A 169 7.46 30.18 -7.50
C ASN A 169 8.07 29.45 -8.70
N SER A 170 9.34 29.71 -9.00
CA SER A 170 10.04 28.98 -10.05
C SER A 170 10.27 27.52 -9.63
N PRO A 171 10.09 26.54 -10.54
CA PRO A 171 10.46 25.16 -10.26
C PRO A 171 11.87 25.06 -9.65
N GLY A 172 12.01 24.23 -8.60
CA GLY A 172 13.26 24.01 -7.88
C GLY A 172 13.65 25.08 -6.86
N THR A 173 12.78 26.07 -6.56
CA THR A 173 13.14 27.19 -5.66
C THR A 173 12.32 27.31 -4.38
N TYR A 174 11.26 26.52 -4.26
CA TYR A 174 10.36 26.57 -3.11
C TYR A 174 9.74 25.22 -2.85
N PHE A 175 9.60 24.84 -1.60
CA PHE A 175 8.85 23.65 -1.16
C PHE A 175 7.35 23.98 -1.14
N ASP A 176 6.56 23.18 -1.84
CA ASP A 176 5.10 23.29 -1.88
C ASP A 176 4.53 21.90 -2.06
N TYR A 177 4.10 21.30 -0.94
CA TYR A 177 3.59 19.92 -0.94
C TYR A 177 2.46 19.76 -1.95
N SER A 178 2.58 18.79 -2.85
CA SER A 178 1.60 18.58 -3.91
C SER A 178 1.32 17.10 -4.15
N ASN A 179 0.05 16.73 -3.99
CA ASN A 179 -0.48 15.42 -4.35
C ASN A 179 -0.41 15.22 -5.87
N MET A 180 -0.76 16.27 -6.64
CA MET A 180 -0.74 16.21 -8.11
C MET A 180 0.68 16.04 -8.67
N ALA A 181 1.71 16.56 -7.99
CA ALA A 181 3.10 16.33 -8.37
C ALA A 181 3.46 14.84 -8.20
N THR A 182 3.05 14.22 -7.09
CA THR A 182 3.29 12.80 -6.86
C THR A 182 2.46 11.92 -7.81
N ALA A 183 1.21 12.27 -8.08
CA ALA A 183 0.39 11.56 -9.07
C ALA A 183 1.05 11.60 -10.47
N LEU A 184 1.64 12.75 -10.85
CA LEU A 184 2.40 12.88 -12.09
C LEU A 184 3.68 12.02 -12.07
N ALA A 185 4.34 11.87 -10.92
CA ALA A 185 5.47 10.94 -10.78
C ALA A 185 5.03 9.47 -11.01
N GLY A 186 3.87 9.07 -10.49
CA GLY A 186 3.26 7.77 -10.79
C GLY A 186 2.91 7.61 -12.25
N TYR A 187 2.42 8.66 -12.91
CA TYR A 187 2.14 8.65 -14.34
C TYR A 187 3.41 8.57 -15.20
N LEU A 188 4.52 9.14 -14.75
CA LEU A 188 5.81 8.93 -15.40
C LEU A 188 6.20 7.45 -15.39
N VAL A 189 5.96 6.75 -14.27
CA VAL A 189 6.18 5.30 -14.21
C VAL A 189 5.32 4.58 -15.25
N GLU A 190 4.04 4.92 -15.35
CA GLU A 190 3.11 4.31 -16.32
C GLU A 190 3.57 4.52 -17.76
N VAL A 191 3.94 5.75 -18.11
CA VAL A 191 4.34 6.09 -19.50
C VAL A 191 5.67 5.44 -19.87
N VAL A 192 6.65 5.45 -18.97
CA VAL A 192 7.99 4.95 -19.26
C VAL A 192 8.04 3.42 -19.26
N SER A 193 7.37 2.77 -18.32
CA SER A 193 7.30 1.31 -18.24
C SER A 193 6.34 0.71 -19.28
N GLN A 194 5.41 1.49 -19.82
CA GLN A 194 4.29 1.05 -20.69
C GLN A 194 3.35 0.05 -19.98
N GLN A 195 3.24 0.16 -18.66
CA GLN A 195 2.34 -0.62 -17.81
C GLN A 195 1.50 0.36 -16.97
N GLN A 196 0.27 0.00 -16.61
CA GLN A 196 -0.48 0.81 -15.65
C GLN A 196 0.30 0.88 -14.34
N PHE A 197 0.26 2.02 -13.66
CA PHE A 197 1.07 2.23 -12.46
C PHE A 197 0.76 1.20 -11.35
N ASN A 198 -0.52 0.85 -11.16
CA ASN A 198 -0.90 -0.20 -10.22
C ASN A 198 -0.33 -1.58 -10.61
N GLU A 199 -0.38 -1.96 -11.91
CA GLU A 199 0.17 -3.22 -12.39
C GLU A 199 1.70 -3.28 -12.26
N TYR A 200 2.37 -2.13 -12.50
CA TYR A 200 3.80 -2.00 -12.29
C TYR A 200 4.15 -2.21 -10.81
N SER A 201 3.40 -1.57 -9.91
CA SER A 201 3.61 -1.68 -8.46
C SER A 201 3.35 -3.11 -7.96
N ASP A 202 2.27 -3.74 -8.43
CA ASP A 202 1.93 -5.12 -8.07
C ASP A 202 3.09 -6.06 -8.40
N LEU A 203 3.62 -5.99 -9.64
CA LEU A 203 4.66 -6.90 -10.12
C LEU A 203 6.04 -6.61 -9.50
N ASN A 204 6.43 -5.33 -9.42
CA ASN A 204 7.82 -4.95 -9.11
C ASN A 204 8.05 -4.60 -7.64
N ILE A 205 6.99 -4.36 -6.86
CA ILE A 205 7.09 -4.02 -5.45
C ILE A 205 6.32 -5.03 -4.60
N PHE A 206 5.00 -5.17 -4.80
CA PHE A 206 4.16 -5.95 -3.87
C PHE A 206 4.44 -7.45 -3.95
N ASP A 207 4.46 -8.03 -5.14
CA ASP A 207 4.81 -9.45 -5.33
C ASP A 207 6.24 -9.75 -4.86
N ALA A 208 7.18 -8.83 -5.20
CA ALA A 208 8.59 -8.96 -4.83
C ALA A 208 8.82 -8.93 -3.31
N LEU A 209 8.00 -8.20 -2.58
CA LEU A 209 8.03 -8.08 -1.12
C LEU A 209 6.99 -8.96 -0.41
N CYS A 210 6.26 -9.80 -1.15
CA CYS A 210 5.22 -10.69 -0.58
C CYS A 210 4.10 -9.94 0.15
N MET A 211 3.69 -8.79 -0.38
CA MET A 211 2.70 -7.88 0.20
C MET A 211 1.29 -8.22 -0.34
N TYR A 212 0.74 -9.35 0.06
CA TYR A 212 -0.49 -9.92 -0.51
C TYR A 212 -1.80 -9.27 -0.01
N ASN A 213 -1.73 -8.44 1.05
CA ASN A 213 -2.84 -7.63 1.55
C ASN A 213 -2.67 -6.16 1.15
N THR A 214 -1.94 -5.90 0.07
CA THR A 214 -1.61 -4.57 -0.42
C THR A 214 -2.11 -4.39 -1.84
N SER A 215 -2.85 -3.31 -2.10
CA SER A 215 -3.30 -2.95 -3.45
C SER A 215 -3.68 -1.48 -3.53
N TRP A 216 -3.52 -0.89 -4.70
CA TRP A 216 -4.04 0.44 -5.03
C TRP A 216 -5.57 0.46 -5.11
N PHE A 217 -6.19 -0.65 -5.49
CA PHE A 217 -7.62 -0.74 -5.71
C PHE A 217 -8.28 -1.78 -4.81
N LEU A 218 -9.51 -1.53 -4.41
CA LEU A 218 -10.33 -2.46 -3.63
C LEU A 218 -10.53 -3.79 -4.34
N SER A 219 -10.62 -3.76 -5.66
CA SER A 219 -10.76 -4.95 -6.50
C SER A 219 -9.58 -5.92 -6.42
N GLY A 220 -8.42 -5.47 -5.94
CA GLY A 220 -7.24 -6.30 -5.66
C GLY A 220 -7.20 -6.92 -4.26
N LEU A 221 -8.18 -6.62 -3.39
CA LEU A 221 -8.21 -7.04 -1.99
C LEU A 221 -9.44 -7.89 -1.66
N ASP A 222 -9.31 -8.72 -0.62
CA ASP A 222 -10.50 -9.25 0.06
C ASP A 222 -11.16 -8.14 0.88
N THR A 223 -12.25 -7.59 0.37
CA THR A 223 -12.96 -6.46 0.99
C THR A 223 -13.52 -6.75 2.39
N LEU A 224 -13.63 -8.03 2.79
CA LEU A 224 -13.99 -8.41 4.15
C LEU A 224 -12.84 -8.14 5.15
N ASN A 225 -11.63 -7.97 4.65
CA ASN A 225 -10.44 -7.71 5.43
C ASN A 225 -9.90 -6.27 5.25
N VAL A 226 -10.71 -5.38 4.70
CA VAL A 226 -10.36 -3.95 4.53
C VAL A 226 -11.03 -3.14 5.64
N ALA A 227 -10.24 -2.36 6.37
CA ALA A 227 -10.74 -1.46 7.40
C ALA A 227 -11.66 -0.40 6.79
N ARG A 228 -12.86 -0.27 7.32
CA ARG A 228 -13.82 0.74 6.93
C ARG A 228 -13.41 2.10 7.49
N PRO A 229 -13.39 3.16 6.68
CA PRO A 229 -13.09 4.51 7.17
C PRO A 229 -14.26 5.05 8.00
N TYR A 230 -13.93 5.80 9.06
CA TYR A 230 -14.92 6.45 9.94
C TYR A 230 -14.60 7.91 10.15
N ASN A 231 -15.65 8.73 10.35
CA ASN A 231 -15.52 10.00 11.03
C ASN A 231 -16.25 9.96 12.38
N PHE A 232 -15.71 10.67 13.37
CA PHE A 232 -16.39 10.82 14.66
C PHE A 232 -17.09 12.15 14.72
N GLN A 233 -18.41 12.12 14.81
CA GLN A 233 -19.24 13.32 14.88
C GLN A 233 -20.46 13.10 15.75
N GLY A 234 -20.75 14.06 16.64
CA GLY A 234 -21.90 13.97 17.54
C GLY A 234 -21.81 12.87 18.58
N GLY A 235 -20.60 12.42 18.92
CA GLY A 235 -20.36 11.34 19.88
C GLY A 235 -20.59 9.94 19.29
N GLN A 236 -20.52 9.80 17.96
CA GLN A 236 -20.71 8.53 17.25
C GLN A 236 -19.73 8.39 16.09
N TYR A 237 -19.30 7.16 15.86
CA TYR A 237 -18.59 6.78 14.64
C TYR A 237 -19.57 6.67 13.47
N ASN A 238 -19.33 7.43 12.43
CA ASN A 238 -20.14 7.42 11.21
C ASN A 238 -19.32 6.78 10.10
N PRO A 239 -19.81 5.66 9.52
CA PRO A 239 -19.08 4.98 8.48
C PRO A 239 -19.02 5.80 7.20
N ILE A 240 -17.84 5.84 6.59
CA ILE A 240 -17.62 6.39 5.27
C ILE A 240 -17.62 5.19 4.28
N ALA A 241 -18.27 5.35 3.14
CA ALA A 241 -18.17 4.34 2.08
C ALA A 241 -16.73 4.25 1.58
N HIS A 242 -16.25 3.06 1.27
CA HIS A 242 -14.96 2.94 0.60
C HIS A 242 -14.96 3.76 -0.68
N TYR A 243 -13.92 4.52 -0.89
CA TYR A 243 -13.78 5.45 -2.02
C TYR A 243 -12.41 5.28 -2.70
N GLY A 244 -12.29 5.85 -3.87
CA GLY A 244 -11.07 5.98 -4.63
C GLY A 244 -10.99 7.31 -5.33
N PHE A 245 -9.83 7.66 -5.83
CA PHE A 245 -9.58 8.87 -6.61
C PHE A 245 -8.60 8.60 -7.75
N ALA A 246 -8.77 9.34 -8.85
CA ALA A 246 -8.05 9.07 -10.12
C ALA A 246 -6.54 9.38 -10.05
N ASP A 247 -6.13 10.31 -9.19
CA ASP A 247 -4.75 10.67 -8.87
C ASP A 247 -4.12 9.74 -7.82
N TYR A 248 -4.55 8.49 -7.78
CA TYR A 248 -4.29 7.46 -6.77
C TYR A 248 -2.82 7.23 -6.36
N PRO A 249 -1.78 7.47 -7.19
CA PRO A 249 -0.40 7.28 -6.75
C PRO A 249 0.02 8.16 -5.58
N ASN A 250 -0.74 9.22 -5.29
CA ASN A 250 -0.44 10.12 -4.19
C ASN A 250 -0.98 9.64 -2.83
N GLY A 251 -1.99 8.71 -2.79
CA GLY A 251 -2.65 8.47 -1.50
C GLY A 251 -3.62 7.29 -1.40
N LEU A 252 -3.85 6.49 -2.44
CA LEU A 252 -4.94 5.50 -2.42
C LEU A 252 -4.51 4.08 -2.06
N LEU A 253 -3.23 3.83 -1.82
CA LEU A 253 -2.77 2.49 -1.44
C LEU A 253 -3.50 1.99 -0.19
N ARG A 254 -3.80 0.70 -0.16
CA ARG A 254 -4.26 -0.01 1.04
C ARG A 254 -3.28 -1.12 1.36
N SER A 255 -2.93 -1.24 2.64
CA SER A 255 -1.95 -2.23 3.08
C SER A 255 -2.19 -2.66 4.52
N SER A 256 -1.66 -3.83 4.90
CA SER A 256 -1.61 -4.32 6.26
C SER A 256 -0.28 -3.99 6.94
N VAL A 257 -0.25 -3.98 8.28
CA VAL A 257 1.01 -3.75 9.01
C VAL A 257 2.06 -4.82 8.71
N LEU A 258 1.64 -6.07 8.46
CA LEU A 258 2.56 -7.16 8.13
C LEU A 258 3.22 -6.95 6.75
N ASP A 259 2.45 -6.51 5.76
CA ASP A 259 2.98 -6.20 4.44
C ASP A 259 3.94 -5.01 4.49
N LEU A 260 3.59 -3.97 5.26
CA LEU A 260 4.45 -2.80 5.46
C LEU A 260 5.75 -3.13 6.20
N ALA A 261 5.75 -4.15 7.07
CA ALA A 261 6.97 -4.64 7.68
C ALA A 261 7.99 -5.09 6.63
N ASN A 262 7.54 -5.79 5.58
CA ASN A 262 8.43 -6.23 4.50
C ASN A 262 9.04 -5.06 3.74
N PHE A 263 8.25 -4.02 3.48
CA PHE A 263 8.73 -2.79 2.86
C PHE A 263 9.74 -2.06 3.75
N MET A 264 9.46 -1.88 5.03
CA MET A 264 10.40 -1.28 5.98
C MET A 264 11.69 -2.08 6.09
N ILE A 265 11.61 -3.42 6.17
CA ILE A 265 12.77 -4.31 6.22
C ILE A 265 13.63 -4.14 4.97
N ALA A 266 13.01 -4.06 3.78
CA ALA A 266 13.75 -3.82 2.54
C ALA A 266 14.60 -2.53 2.63
N TYR A 267 14.03 -1.43 3.09
CA TYR A 267 14.74 -0.17 3.26
C TYR A 267 15.81 -0.23 4.35
N LEU A 268 15.50 -0.82 5.51
CA LEU A 268 16.45 -1.00 6.62
C LEU A 268 17.61 -1.94 6.28
N GLN A 269 17.43 -2.82 5.29
CA GLN A 269 18.44 -3.72 4.75
C GLN A 269 19.02 -3.22 3.41
N GLU A 270 19.11 -1.89 3.27
CA GLU A 270 19.75 -1.23 2.12
C GLU A 270 19.16 -1.67 0.77
N GLY A 271 17.85 -1.81 0.70
CA GLY A 271 17.10 -2.13 -0.52
C GLY A 271 16.90 -3.62 -0.78
N THR A 272 17.20 -4.49 0.18
CA THR A 272 17.09 -5.94 0.01
C THR A 272 16.06 -6.53 1.00
N PHE A 273 15.16 -7.39 0.50
CA PHE A 273 14.24 -8.19 1.30
C PHE A 273 14.40 -9.67 0.94
N ASN A 274 14.72 -10.50 1.91
CA ASN A 274 15.14 -11.87 1.67
C ASN A 274 16.29 -11.89 0.63
N ASP A 275 16.17 -12.65 -0.45
CA ASP A 275 17.16 -12.70 -1.55
C ASP A 275 16.77 -11.76 -2.72
N HIS A 276 15.73 -10.94 -2.56
CA HIS A 276 15.25 -10.02 -3.61
C HIS A 276 15.76 -8.60 -3.37
N GLN A 277 16.38 -8.01 -4.40
CA GLN A 277 16.80 -6.61 -4.41
C GLN A 277 15.68 -5.73 -4.97
N LEU A 278 15.01 -4.96 -4.11
CA LEU A 278 13.98 -3.97 -4.47
C LEU A 278 14.63 -2.73 -5.14
N LEU A 279 15.70 -2.23 -4.51
CA LEU A 279 16.52 -1.10 -4.95
C LEU A 279 17.98 -1.37 -4.59
N SER A 280 18.91 -0.71 -5.24
CA SER A 280 20.31 -0.72 -4.80
C SER A 280 20.49 0.09 -3.51
N SER A 281 21.52 -0.25 -2.72
CA SER A 281 21.91 0.53 -1.53
C SER A 281 22.16 2.01 -1.87
N SER A 282 22.70 2.32 -3.06
CA SER A 282 22.91 3.71 -3.50
C SER A 282 21.60 4.46 -3.69
N SER A 283 20.58 3.84 -4.25
CA SER A 283 19.27 4.45 -4.45
C SER A 283 18.51 4.66 -3.13
N VAL A 284 18.57 3.67 -2.23
CA VAL A 284 18.01 3.84 -0.87
C VAL A 284 18.68 5.02 -0.17
N ASN A 285 20.01 5.10 -0.18
CA ASN A 285 20.74 6.20 0.42
C ASN A 285 20.45 7.56 -0.24
N GLU A 286 20.21 7.58 -1.56
CA GLU A 286 19.79 8.81 -2.25
C GLU A 286 18.38 9.22 -1.83
N MET A 287 17.44 8.28 -1.70
CA MET A 287 16.07 8.57 -1.26
C MET A 287 16.02 9.09 0.17
N LEU A 288 16.84 8.54 1.06
CA LEU A 288 16.93 8.89 2.49
C LEU A 288 18.00 9.95 2.76
N ALA A 289 18.20 10.88 1.86
CA ALA A 289 19.14 12.00 2.04
C ALA A 289 18.45 13.33 1.68
N PRO A 290 18.80 14.44 2.35
CA PRO A 290 18.27 15.75 2.01
C PRO A 290 18.56 16.12 0.54
N GLN A 291 17.52 16.31 -0.25
CA GLN A 291 17.61 16.60 -1.69
C GLN A 291 17.62 18.10 -2.00
N ILE A 292 16.99 18.89 -1.17
CA ILE A 292 16.80 20.34 -1.37
C ILE A 292 17.23 21.13 -0.11
N PRO A 293 18.41 20.88 0.47
CA PRO A 293 18.79 21.36 1.82
C PRO A 293 18.86 22.89 1.96
N PHE A 294 18.85 23.64 0.86
CA PHE A 294 18.76 25.10 0.89
C PHE A 294 17.32 25.63 0.93
N ILE A 295 16.34 24.75 0.72
CA ILE A 295 14.90 25.05 0.74
C ILE A 295 14.28 24.38 1.97
N ASP A 296 14.52 23.08 2.12
CA ASP A 296 14.08 22.23 3.20
C ASP A 296 15.07 21.07 3.36
N ASP A 297 15.71 20.98 4.52
CA ASP A 297 16.72 19.97 4.82
C ASP A 297 16.14 18.64 5.35
N THR A 298 14.83 18.58 5.54
CA THR A 298 14.14 17.36 5.93
C THR A 298 13.74 16.50 4.73
N GLN A 299 13.69 17.06 3.49
CA GLN A 299 13.10 16.41 2.31
C GLN A 299 14.08 15.50 1.57
N GLY A 300 13.73 14.19 1.52
CA GLY A 300 14.29 13.19 0.63
C GLY A 300 13.47 13.04 -0.67
N LEU A 301 13.52 11.87 -1.31
CA LEU A 301 12.72 11.54 -2.51
C LEU A 301 11.42 10.83 -2.09
N ASN A 302 10.34 11.56 -1.91
CA ASN A 302 9.06 11.15 -1.30
C ASN A 302 9.18 10.66 0.17
N TRP A 303 10.33 10.74 0.75
CA TRP A 303 10.61 10.55 2.17
C TRP A 303 10.92 11.90 2.80
N TYR A 304 10.62 12.04 4.09
CA TYR A 304 11.09 13.18 4.87
C TYR A 304 11.46 12.73 6.28
N THR A 305 12.19 13.57 7.03
CA THR A 305 12.50 13.29 8.43
C THR A 305 11.47 13.92 9.36
N GLU A 306 11.00 13.11 10.34
CA GLU A 306 10.12 13.53 11.43
C GLU A 306 10.88 13.43 12.76
N GLU A 307 10.69 14.41 13.63
CA GLU A 307 11.24 14.43 14.98
C GLU A 307 10.43 13.51 15.92
N ILE A 308 11.04 12.44 16.40
CA ILE A 308 10.45 11.51 17.38
C ILE A 308 10.96 11.84 18.77
N TYR A 309 10.05 12.09 19.70
CA TYR A 309 10.35 12.54 21.05
C TYR A 309 10.49 11.35 22.01
N LEU A 310 11.61 11.29 22.73
CA LEU A 310 11.90 10.22 23.67
C LEU A 310 11.39 10.55 25.07
N SER A 311 10.76 9.60 25.76
CA SER A 311 10.28 9.75 27.15
C SER A 311 11.39 10.09 28.13
N GLY A 312 12.61 9.58 27.88
CA GLY A 312 13.83 9.91 28.64
C GLY A 312 14.40 11.32 28.38
N GLY A 313 13.79 12.07 27.47
CA GLY A 313 14.25 13.36 26.95
C GLY A 313 15.26 13.19 25.80
N GLY A 314 15.09 13.98 24.77
CA GLY A 314 15.85 13.93 23.53
C GLY A 314 14.92 13.79 22.33
N VAL A 315 15.49 13.93 21.14
CA VAL A 315 14.79 13.83 19.87
C VAL A 315 15.65 13.02 18.91
N VAL A 316 15.03 12.20 18.08
CA VAL A 316 15.67 11.49 16.96
C VAL A 316 14.91 11.78 15.69
N ASP A 317 15.62 11.91 14.58
CA ASP A 317 15.00 12.09 13.26
C ASP A 317 14.79 10.71 12.63
N MET A 318 13.55 10.39 12.26
CA MET A 318 13.21 9.18 11.52
C MET A 318 12.76 9.53 10.11
N TRP A 319 13.23 8.78 9.13
CA TRP A 319 12.78 8.90 7.75
C TRP A 319 11.45 8.20 7.56
N GLY A 320 10.48 8.86 6.91
CA GLY A 320 9.19 8.25 6.69
C GLY A 320 8.20 9.16 5.99
N HIS A 321 6.94 8.90 6.24
CA HIS A 321 5.81 9.73 5.83
C HIS A 321 4.61 9.47 6.74
N ASN A 322 3.87 10.53 7.08
CA ASN A 322 2.53 10.41 7.65
C ASN A 322 1.48 10.42 6.53
N GLY A 323 0.26 10.05 6.87
CA GLY A 323 -0.86 10.04 5.94
C GLY A 323 -2.15 10.45 6.62
N GLY A 324 -2.87 11.41 6.03
CA GLY A 324 -4.19 11.81 6.45
C GLY A 324 -5.13 11.85 5.25
N GLU A 325 -6.27 11.18 5.37
CA GLU A 325 -7.36 11.19 4.40
C GLU A 325 -8.68 10.95 5.14
N SER A 326 -9.81 11.21 4.50
CA SER A 326 -11.12 11.08 5.13
C SER A 326 -11.32 9.69 5.73
N GLY A 327 -11.34 9.62 7.07
CA GLY A 327 -11.46 8.38 7.83
C GLY A 327 -10.20 7.51 7.86
N ALA A 328 -9.01 8.10 7.73
CA ALA A 328 -7.74 7.41 7.88
C ALA A 328 -6.63 8.34 8.39
N SER A 329 -5.83 7.83 9.33
CA SER A 329 -4.54 8.40 9.75
C SER A 329 -3.51 7.28 9.78
N THR A 330 -2.32 7.54 9.23
CA THR A 330 -1.28 6.52 9.10
C THR A 330 0.09 7.14 9.26
N ASP A 331 1.01 6.36 9.82
CA ASP A 331 2.40 6.74 10.01
C ASP A 331 3.31 5.56 9.71
N LEU A 332 4.35 5.78 8.93
CA LEU A 332 5.42 4.83 8.66
C LEU A 332 6.75 5.56 8.72
N TYR A 333 7.59 5.16 9.68
CA TYR A 333 8.92 5.74 9.87
C TYR A 333 9.98 4.67 10.08
N ILE A 334 11.18 4.92 9.58
CA ILE A 334 12.36 4.06 9.78
C ILE A 334 13.53 4.89 10.33
N HIS A 335 14.33 4.27 11.19
CA HIS A 335 15.59 4.78 11.68
C HIS A 335 16.72 3.82 11.29
N PRO A 336 17.36 4.03 10.11
CA PRO A 336 18.34 3.09 9.57
C PRO A 336 19.51 2.80 10.51
N GLU A 337 20.02 3.82 11.22
CA GLU A 337 21.15 3.67 12.14
C GLU A 337 20.89 2.68 13.28
N ASN A 338 19.64 2.63 13.78
CA ASN A 338 19.23 1.71 14.85
C ASN A 338 18.54 0.45 14.31
N GLY A 339 18.32 0.37 13.00
CA GLY A 339 17.61 -0.73 12.35
C GLY A 339 16.16 -0.86 12.85
N ILE A 340 15.50 0.26 13.18
CA ILE A 340 14.13 0.31 13.72
C ILE A 340 13.19 0.86 12.65
N GLY A 341 12.05 0.20 12.48
CA GLY A 341 10.91 0.68 11.69
C GLY A 341 9.63 0.60 12.51
N ILE A 342 8.77 1.61 12.36
CA ILE A 342 7.50 1.72 13.07
C ILE A 342 6.41 2.02 12.06
N VAL A 343 5.26 1.38 12.24
CA VAL A 343 4.04 1.70 11.51
C VAL A 343 2.84 1.73 12.46
N VAL A 344 1.99 2.75 12.27
CA VAL A 344 0.70 2.92 12.95
C VAL A 344 -0.35 3.19 11.89
N LEU A 345 -1.42 2.42 11.89
CA LEU A 345 -2.53 2.52 10.94
C LEU A 345 -3.83 2.67 11.69
N SER A 346 -4.64 3.67 11.34
CA SER A 346 -5.95 3.94 11.94
C SER A 346 -7.03 4.08 10.87
N ASN A 347 -8.27 3.69 11.20
CA ASN A 347 -9.43 3.85 10.32
C ASN A 347 -10.34 5.03 10.72
N ALA A 348 -9.74 6.06 11.28
CA ALA A 348 -10.33 7.38 11.51
C ALA A 348 -9.25 8.46 11.40
N GLU A 349 -9.67 9.71 11.26
CA GLU A 349 -8.77 10.85 11.37
C GLU A 349 -8.36 11.03 12.84
N GLY A 350 -7.07 11.26 13.13
CA GLY A 350 -6.53 11.47 14.47
C GLY A 350 -5.01 11.66 14.43
N GLU A 351 -4.41 11.98 15.56
CA GLU A 351 -2.97 12.14 15.70
C GLU A 351 -2.33 10.85 16.22
N ASN A 352 -1.49 10.21 15.40
CA ASN A 352 -0.82 8.95 15.76
C ASN A 352 0.62 9.14 16.25
N LEU A 353 1.19 10.35 16.14
CA LEU A 353 2.63 10.56 16.39
C LEU A 353 3.03 10.21 17.82
N TYR A 354 2.14 10.46 18.82
CA TYR A 354 2.38 10.04 20.20
C TYR A 354 2.52 8.52 20.36
N VAL A 355 1.77 7.77 19.55
CA VAL A 355 1.90 6.30 19.51
C VAL A 355 3.23 5.91 18.87
N VAL A 356 3.66 6.61 17.83
CA VAL A 356 4.98 6.40 17.20
C VAL A 356 6.12 6.67 18.19
N ASP A 357 6.06 7.77 18.95
CA ASP A 357 7.04 8.12 19.97
C ASP A 357 7.21 6.98 21.00
N GLU A 358 6.10 6.51 21.56
CA GLU A 358 6.10 5.45 22.58
C GLU A 358 6.56 4.10 22.03
N LEU A 359 6.14 3.75 20.79
CA LEU A 359 6.60 2.55 20.10
C LEU A 359 8.12 2.59 19.84
N TYR A 360 8.67 3.75 19.50
CA TYR A 360 10.11 3.90 19.30
C TYR A 360 10.88 3.74 20.63
N ASP A 361 10.43 4.39 21.71
CA ASP A 361 11.01 4.21 23.04
C ASP A 361 10.97 2.74 23.49
N TYR A 362 9.83 2.06 23.24
CA TYR A 362 9.70 0.65 23.54
C TYR A 362 10.67 -0.19 22.69
N ALA A 363 10.78 0.11 21.40
CA ALA A 363 11.70 -0.56 20.48
C ALA A 363 13.16 -0.50 20.96
N LEU A 364 13.59 0.62 21.55
CA LEU A 364 14.95 0.76 22.10
C LEU A 364 15.23 -0.28 23.19
N SER A 365 14.24 -0.66 23.98
CA SER A 365 14.35 -1.62 25.07
C SER A 365 14.36 -3.09 24.61
N LEU A 366 13.86 -3.38 23.40
CA LEU A 366 13.71 -4.74 22.88
C LEU A 366 15.02 -5.32 22.33
N SER A 367 15.16 -6.64 22.45
CA SER A 367 16.20 -7.37 21.71
C SER A 367 15.77 -7.57 20.25
N THR A 368 16.73 -7.93 19.38
CA THR A 368 16.46 -8.25 17.96
C THR A 368 15.87 -9.65 17.76
N ALA A 369 15.58 -10.42 18.83
CA ALA A 369 14.92 -11.71 18.70
C ALA A 369 13.41 -11.49 18.56
N GLY A 370 12.91 -11.60 17.34
CA GLY A 370 11.52 -11.44 16.96
C GLY A 370 10.89 -12.73 16.43
N VAL A 371 9.77 -12.62 15.77
CA VAL A 371 9.06 -13.75 15.11
C VAL A 371 9.63 -14.12 13.75
N GLY A 372 10.64 -13.40 13.29
CA GLY A 372 11.18 -13.50 11.94
C GLY A 372 10.34 -12.70 10.92
N ASN A 373 10.80 -12.72 9.67
CA ASN A 373 10.05 -12.09 8.60
C ASN A 373 8.85 -12.94 8.20
N PRO A 374 7.74 -12.33 7.78
CA PRO A 374 6.68 -13.06 7.12
C PRO A 374 7.28 -13.86 5.95
N SER A 375 6.94 -15.13 5.88
CA SER A 375 7.41 -15.99 4.79
C SER A 375 6.73 -15.57 3.50
N CYS A 376 7.49 -15.47 2.39
CA CYS A 376 6.95 -15.36 1.04
C CYS A 376 6.20 -16.61 0.58
N ASP A 377 6.07 -17.61 1.43
CA ASP A 377 5.27 -18.77 1.15
C ASP A 377 3.78 -18.43 1.43
N PRO A 378 2.93 -18.32 0.41
CA PRO A 378 1.51 -18.03 0.59
C PRO A 378 0.78 -19.09 1.42
N LEU A 379 1.44 -20.21 1.73
CA LEU A 379 0.94 -21.25 2.63
C LEU A 379 1.23 -20.99 4.12
N SER A 380 1.99 -19.95 4.46
CA SER A 380 2.32 -19.59 5.85
C SER A 380 1.34 -18.61 6.51
N VAL A 381 0.29 -18.18 5.83
CA VAL A 381 -0.82 -17.44 6.45
C VAL A 381 -1.51 -18.40 7.41
N ASP A 382 -1.59 -18.03 8.70
CA ASP A 382 -2.17 -18.78 9.79
C ASP A 382 -3.35 -19.67 9.37
N SER A 383 -3.06 -20.93 9.17
CA SER A 383 -4.08 -21.95 9.25
C SER A 383 -4.29 -22.23 10.74
N ASP A 384 -5.37 -21.69 11.33
CA ASP A 384 -6.08 -22.40 12.36
C ASP A 384 -6.06 -23.90 11.96
N PRO A 385 -5.71 -24.87 12.84
CA PRO A 385 -5.52 -26.27 12.44
C PRO A 385 -6.79 -26.99 11.96
N GLN A 386 -7.74 -26.28 11.40
CA GLN A 386 -8.75 -26.79 10.51
C GLN A 386 -8.26 -26.62 9.05
N SER A 387 -7.40 -27.55 8.65
CA SER A 387 -6.95 -27.88 7.29
C SER A 387 -7.73 -27.16 6.16
N PHE A 388 -7.17 -26.10 5.55
CA PHE A 388 -7.57 -25.69 4.21
C PHE A 388 -7.01 -26.68 3.21
N LEU A 389 -7.86 -27.59 2.79
CA LEU A 389 -7.59 -28.53 1.70
C LEU A 389 -7.39 -27.74 0.41
N SER A 390 -6.17 -27.64 -0.09
CA SER A 390 -5.87 -26.87 -1.31
C SER A 390 -6.57 -27.46 -2.52
N LEU A 391 -7.55 -26.73 -3.07
CA LEU A 391 -8.16 -27.07 -4.36
C LEU A 391 -7.39 -26.34 -5.47
N SER A 392 -6.96 -27.05 -6.48
CA SER A 392 -6.43 -26.44 -7.71
C SER A 392 -7.11 -27.03 -8.94
N VAL A 393 -7.26 -26.20 -9.97
CA VAL A 393 -7.94 -26.55 -11.23
C VAL A 393 -7.11 -26.08 -12.41
N TYR A 394 -6.66 -27.00 -13.27
CA TYR A 394 -5.87 -26.67 -14.46
C TYR A 394 -6.16 -27.61 -15.64
N PRO A 395 -5.98 -27.16 -16.90
CA PRO A 395 -5.68 -25.79 -17.28
C PRO A 395 -6.85 -24.85 -16.99
N ASN A 396 -6.56 -23.59 -16.74
CA ASN A 396 -7.53 -22.52 -16.64
C ASN A 396 -6.92 -21.27 -17.32
N PRO A 397 -7.45 -20.84 -18.47
CA PRO A 397 -8.68 -21.31 -19.16
C PRO A 397 -8.62 -22.75 -19.71
N ALA A 398 -9.78 -23.38 -19.84
CA ALA A 398 -9.96 -24.76 -20.31
C ALA A 398 -10.88 -24.88 -21.55
N ASN A 399 -10.64 -25.89 -22.39
CA ASN A 399 -11.43 -26.14 -23.58
C ASN A 399 -12.25 -27.47 -23.52
N HIS A 400 -11.65 -28.56 -23.01
CA HIS A 400 -12.26 -29.87 -23.06
C HIS A 400 -12.26 -30.59 -21.72
N SER A 401 -11.21 -30.44 -20.92
CA SER A 401 -11.09 -31.09 -19.62
C SER A 401 -10.22 -30.28 -18.70
N ILE A 402 -10.50 -30.42 -17.40
CA ILE A 402 -9.69 -29.86 -16.31
C ILE A 402 -9.16 -31.01 -15.46
N THR A 403 -8.03 -30.79 -14.82
CA THR A 403 -7.54 -31.63 -13.73
C THR A 403 -7.87 -30.93 -12.44
N ILE A 404 -8.52 -31.62 -11.53
CA ILE A 404 -8.76 -31.20 -10.16
C ILE A 404 -7.64 -31.81 -9.31
N GLN A 405 -7.05 -31.01 -8.45
CA GLN A 405 -6.14 -31.49 -7.43
C GLN A 405 -6.57 -30.90 -6.08
N SER A 406 -6.76 -31.78 -5.10
CA SER A 406 -7.12 -31.45 -3.72
C SER A 406 -6.56 -32.51 -2.78
N GLU A 407 -6.41 -32.23 -1.51
CA GLU A 407 -5.90 -33.22 -0.55
C GLU A 407 -6.88 -34.37 -0.31
N MET A 408 -8.17 -34.12 -0.44
CA MET A 408 -9.22 -35.14 -0.33
C MET A 408 -10.19 -35.06 -1.49
N GLY A 409 -10.67 -36.22 -1.92
CA GLY A 409 -11.81 -36.32 -2.85
C GLY A 409 -13.10 -35.81 -2.19
N GLY A 410 -14.10 -35.56 -2.99
CA GLY A 410 -15.41 -35.09 -2.55
C GLY A 410 -16.38 -34.87 -3.71
N VAL A 411 -17.49 -34.24 -3.45
CA VAL A 411 -18.47 -33.88 -4.47
C VAL A 411 -18.06 -32.55 -5.12
N LEU A 412 -17.63 -32.62 -6.38
CA LEU A 412 -17.36 -31.46 -7.21
C LEU A 412 -18.67 -30.92 -7.79
N SER A 413 -18.89 -29.62 -7.72
CA SER A 413 -19.89 -28.92 -8.54
C SER A 413 -19.25 -27.85 -9.42
N ILE A 414 -19.73 -27.72 -10.65
CA ILE A 414 -19.37 -26.62 -11.56
C ILE A 414 -20.66 -25.89 -11.92
N GLU A 415 -20.73 -24.62 -11.63
CA GLU A 415 -21.93 -23.79 -11.80
C GLU A 415 -21.57 -22.54 -12.62
N SER A 416 -22.51 -22.13 -13.47
CA SER A 416 -22.35 -20.86 -14.18
C SER A 416 -22.48 -19.68 -13.22
N VAL A 417 -21.99 -18.50 -13.62
CA VAL A 417 -22.14 -17.24 -12.84
C VAL A 417 -23.61 -16.87 -12.53
N LEU A 418 -24.58 -17.52 -13.19
CA LEU A 418 -26.01 -17.36 -12.91
C LEU A 418 -26.54 -18.39 -11.88
N GLY A 419 -25.65 -19.20 -11.29
CA GLY A 419 -26.01 -20.23 -10.30
C GLY A 419 -26.65 -21.47 -10.90
N VAL A 420 -26.55 -21.67 -12.23
CA VAL A 420 -27.04 -22.90 -12.88
C VAL A 420 -25.99 -23.99 -12.78
N GLN A 421 -26.30 -25.06 -12.03
CA GLN A 421 -25.40 -26.19 -11.87
C GLN A 421 -25.26 -26.93 -13.24
N SER A 422 -24.03 -27.04 -13.71
CA SER A 422 -23.72 -27.65 -15.06
C SER A 422 -23.08 -29.01 -14.94
N ILE A 423 -22.27 -29.27 -13.92
CA ILE A 423 -21.62 -30.53 -13.63
C ILE A 423 -21.67 -30.81 -12.13
N LYS A 424 -21.96 -32.05 -11.74
CA LYS A 424 -21.82 -32.53 -10.35
C LYS A 424 -21.39 -33.99 -10.39
N GLN A 425 -20.23 -34.26 -9.76
CA GLN A 425 -19.70 -35.63 -9.70
C GLN A 425 -18.77 -35.82 -8.49
N ASP A 426 -18.59 -37.06 -8.07
CA ASP A 426 -17.56 -37.40 -7.08
C ASP A 426 -16.19 -37.40 -7.75
N VAL A 427 -15.22 -36.79 -7.11
CA VAL A 427 -13.82 -36.74 -7.55
C VAL A 427 -12.88 -37.24 -6.44
N LYS A 428 -11.75 -37.80 -6.85
CA LYS A 428 -10.63 -38.15 -5.95
C LYS A 428 -9.74 -36.95 -5.71
N SER A 429 -8.72 -37.12 -4.86
CA SER A 429 -7.72 -36.08 -4.57
C SER A 429 -7.01 -35.55 -5.82
N THR A 430 -6.90 -36.37 -6.87
CA THR A 430 -6.50 -35.92 -8.21
C THR A 430 -7.39 -36.63 -9.20
N ASP A 431 -8.13 -35.87 -10.00
CA ASP A 431 -9.05 -36.42 -10.99
C ASP A 431 -9.17 -35.51 -12.21
N ARG A 432 -9.59 -36.10 -13.33
CA ARG A 432 -9.80 -35.34 -14.56
C ARG A 432 -11.29 -35.28 -14.86
N VAL A 433 -11.77 -34.08 -15.11
CA VAL A 433 -13.18 -33.75 -15.34
C VAL A 433 -13.35 -33.27 -16.77
N ASP A 434 -14.29 -33.88 -17.50
CA ASP A 434 -14.68 -33.45 -18.84
C ASP A 434 -15.60 -32.24 -18.73
N VAL A 435 -15.18 -31.13 -19.31
CA VAL A 435 -15.91 -29.84 -19.34
C VAL A 435 -16.31 -29.45 -20.77
N SER A 436 -16.18 -30.38 -21.74
CA SER A 436 -16.47 -30.13 -23.16
C SER A 436 -17.94 -29.80 -23.42
N SER A 437 -18.84 -30.15 -22.51
CA SER A 437 -20.27 -29.82 -22.59
C SER A 437 -20.60 -28.39 -22.12
N LEU A 438 -19.66 -27.69 -21.51
CA LEU A 438 -19.86 -26.31 -21.02
C LEU A 438 -19.71 -25.31 -22.16
N SER A 439 -20.57 -24.33 -22.21
CA SER A 439 -20.45 -23.20 -23.13
C SER A 439 -19.27 -22.30 -22.76
N VAL A 440 -18.75 -21.55 -23.73
CA VAL A 440 -17.74 -20.50 -23.46
C VAL A 440 -18.28 -19.55 -22.42
N GLY A 441 -17.51 -19.30 -21.36
CA GLY A 441 -17.93 -18.46 -20.25
C GLY A 441 -17.17 -18.71 -18.95
N THR A 442 -17.59 -18.00 -17.91
CA THR A 442 -17.04 -18.11 -16.55
C THR A 442 -17.94 -19.01 -15.69
N TYR A 443 -17.30 -19.89 -14.93
CA TYR A 443 -17.93 -20.86 -14.04
C TYR A 443 -17.27 -20.83 -12.66
N PHE A 444 -18.01 -21.26 -11.64
CA PHE A 444 -17.48 -21.55 -10.32
C PHE A 444 -17.33 -23.07 -10.14
N VAL A 445 -16.15 -23.49 -9.71
CA VAL A 445 -15.84 -24.88 -9.36
C VAL A 445 -15.77 -24.97 -7.85
N ALA A 446 -16.67 -25.72 -7.24
CA ALA A 446 -16.73 -25.90 -5.79
C ALA A 446 -16.42 -27.36 -5.40
N LEU A 447 -15.58 -27.55 -4.39
CA LEU A 447 -15.24 -28.83 -3.77
C LEU A 447 -14.91 -28.60 -2.28
N ASN A 448 -15.57 -29.31 -1.36
CA ASN A 448 -15.28 -29.28 0.08
C ASN A 448 -15.21 -27.85 0.68
N ASN A 449 -16.20 -27.01 0.39
CA ASN A 449 -16.29 -25.59 0.81
C ASN A 449 -15.26 -24.65 0.18
N GLN A 450 -14.47 -25.11 -0.76
CA GLN A 450 -13.59 -24.25 -1.58
C GLN A 450 -14.24 -23.96 -2.92
N VAL A 451 -14.07 -22.73 -3.41
CA VAL A 451 -14.61 -22.29 -4.70
C VAL A 451 -13.51 -21.62 -5.50
N LEU A 452 -13.34 -22.03 -6.75
CA LEU A 452 -12.42 -21.41 -7.71
C LEU A 452 -13.17 -20.96 -8.95
N THR A 453 -12.63 -19.95 -9.62
CA THR A 453 -13.13 -19.52 -10.93
C THR A 453 -12.53 -20.38 -12.05
N LEU A 454 -13.36 -20.85 -12.98
CA LEU A 454 -12.97 -21.59 -14.19
C LEU A 454 -13.44 -20.82 -15.42
N ILE A 455 -12.55 -20.61 -16.36
CA ILE A 455 -12.84 -19.99 -17.66
C ILE A 455 -12.87 -21.08 -18.73
N ILE A 456 -13.97 -21.18 -19.47
CA ILE A 456 -14.13 -22.04 -20.63
C ILE A 456 -13.99 -21.20 -21.89
N GLN A 457 -13.12 -21.63 -22.82
CA GLN A 457 -12.80 -20.97 -24.10
C GLN A 457 -13.25 -21.79 -25.29
#